data_f74c27d8d16f68b6354363e2cc01a21f
#
_entry.id   f74c27d8d16f68b6354363e2cc01a21f
#
_cell.length_a   1.000
_cell.length_b   1.000
_cell.length_c   1.000
_cell.angle_alpha   90.00
_cell.angle_beta   90.00
_cell.angle_gamma   90.00
#
_symmetry.space_group_name_H-M   'P 1'
#
loop_
_entity.id
_entity.type
_entity.pdbx_description
1 polymer ?
#
loop_
_entity_poly.entity_id
_entity_poly.type
_entity_poly.pdbx_seq_one_letter_code
_entity_poly.pdbx_strand_id
1 'polypeptide(L)'
;MRPIFLLLAALCQAADFHFVILGDRTGEAQPGIYEQLWKNAAAENPAFVLTVGDTIQGLDDKTAESEWREAQQIFVKQITLYLTAGNHDIWSDLSEKLFRKYSGHAPHYSFDHDQAHFTILDNSRTDQFSAAELAWLEADLRAHEKQLLKFVVSHRPSWILDVLLKNPHNPVHQLAKKYGVQYVISGHVHQMIHSNFEGIEYLSMPSAGGHLRASMKYEDGWFFAHTVVEITGPQIHFQIKELNGRTTTPADWGPSGLLHH
;
A
#
# COMPACT_ATOMS: atom_id res chain seq x y z
N MET A 1 23.37 52.05 15.81
CA MET A 1 23.02 51.22 14.68
C MET A 1 23.02 49.77 15.16
N ARG A 2 21.85 49.11 15.26
CA ARG A 2 21.73 47.69 15.62
C ARG A 2 21.72 46.88 14.31
N PRO A 3 22.50 45.80 14.20
CA PRO A 3 22.45 44.97 13.01
C PRO A 3 21.13 44.16 13.00
N ILE A 4 20.38 44.27 11.90
CA ILE A 4 19.23 43.41 11.60
C ILE A 4 19.82 42.13 11.07
N PHE A 5 19.71 41.04 11.87
CA PHE A 5 19.93 39.67 11.39
C PHE A 5 18.70 39.25 10.59
N LEU A 6 18.83 39.26 9.27
CA LEU A 6 17.87 38.53 8.42
C LEU A 6 18.09 37.02 8.62
N LEU A 7 17.16 36.37 9.32
CA LEU A 7 17.05 34.92 9.29
C LEU A 7 16.54 34.53 7.91
N LEU A 8 17.41 34.08 7.01
CA LEU A 8 17.02 33.34 5.84
C LEU A 8 16.46 31.97 6.34
N ALA A 9 15.15 31.84 6.41
CA ALA A 9 14.51 30.54 6.48
C ALA A 9 14.78 29.86 5.12
N ALA A 10 15.68 28.89 5.11
CA ALA A 10 15.80 27.97 4.00
C ALA A 10 14.46 27.23 3.89
N LEU A 11 13.64 27.63 2.93
CA LEU A 11 12.51 26.82 2.48
C LEU A 11 13.14 25.53 1.94
N CYS A 12 13.09 24.47 2.73
CA CYS A 12 13.36 23.14 2.24
C CYS A 12 12.28 22.88 1.18
N GLN A 13 12.63 23.03 -0.08
CA GLN A 13 11.72 22.76 -1.18
C GLN A 13 11.54 21.25 -1.21
N ALA A 14 10.34 20.77 -0.92
CA ALA A 14 10.01 19.37 -0.99
C ALA A 14 10.35 18.85 -2.39
N ALA A 15 11.12 17.77 -2.47
CA ALA A 15 11.50 17.19 -3.76
C ALA A 15 10.31 16.49 -4.37
N ASP A 16 10.11 16.67 -5.68
CA ASP A 16 9.12 15.92 -6.42
C ASP A 16 9.66 14.50 -6.67
N PHE A 17 8.84 13.50 -6.44
CA PHE A 17 9.19 12.10 -6.72
C PHE A 17 7.96 11.30 -7.10
N HIS A 18 8.17 10.09 -7.61
CA HIS A 18 7.10 9.13 -7.79
C HIS A 18 7.53 7.75 -7.32
N PHE A 19 6.56 6.97 -6.91
CA PHE A 19 6.73 5.59 -6.52
C PHE A 19 5.65 4.71 -7.17
N VAL A 20 5.85 3.41 -7.14
CA VAL A 20 4.89 2.45 -7.71
C VAL A 20 4.32 1.58 -6.61
N ILE A 21 3.02 1.32 -6.66
CA ILE A 21 2.34 0.33 -5.82
C ILE A 21 2.02 -0.88 -6.69
N LEU A 22 2.36 -2.07 -6.18
CA LEU A 22 1.95 -3.36 -6.72
C LEU A 22 0.97 -4.03 -5.77
N GLY A 23 -0.13 -4.52 -6.31
CA GLY A 23 -1.13 -5.32 -5.61
C GLY A 23 -0.66 -6.75 -5.34
N ASP A 24 -1.59 -7.59 -4.97
CA ASP A 24 -1.40 -8.98 -4.62
C ASP A 24 -0.86 -9.79 -5.80
N ARG A 25 0.29 -10.45 -5.61
CA ARG A 25 0.86 -11.37 -6.60
C ARG A 25 0.11 -12.69 -6.61
N THR A 26 -0.36 -13.13 -5.45
CA THR A 26 -0.82 -14.49 -5.20
C THR A 26 -2.27 -14.55 -4.72
N GLY A 27 -2.70 -15.72 -4.22
CA GLY A 27 -4.08 -16.10 -4.12
C GLY A 27 -4.54 -16.65 -5.46
N GLU A 28 -3.98 -17.81 -5.87
CA GLU A 28 -4.11 -18.43 -7.21
C GLU A 28 -3.43 -17.58 -8.30
N ALA A 29 -2.11 -17.43 -8.20
CA ALA A 29 -1.31 -16.60 -9.09
C ALA A 29 -1.50 -16.93 -10.58
N GLN A 30 -1.72 -15.91 -11.39
CA GLN A 30 -1.81 -16.05 -12.84
C GLN A 30 -0.40 -15.98 -13.45
N PRO A 31 0.06 -17.04 -14.15
CA PRO A 31 1.43 -17.11 -14.65
C PRO A 31 1.81 -15.92 -15.55
N GLY A 32 2.97 -15.34 -15.30
CA GLY A 32 3.56 -14.26 -16.10
C GLY A 32 2.99 -12.86 -15.87
N ILE A 33 1.86 -12.73 -15.15
CA ILE A 33 1.23 -11.41 -14.91
C ILE A 33 2.11 -10.54 -14.00
N TYR A 34 2.54 -11.11 -12.86
CA TYR A 34 3.35 -10.35 -11.91
C TYR A 34 4.72 -9.94 -12.48
N GLU A 35 5.36 -10.85 -13.21
CA GLU A 35 6.62 -10.58 -13.90
C GLU A 35 6.47 -9.46 -14.92
N GLN A 36 5.35 -9.43 -15.66
CA GLN A 36 5.10 -8.35 -16.61
C GLN A 36 4.83 -7.03 -15.92
N LEU A 37 4.04 -7.01 -14.84
CA LEU A 37 3.76 -5.80 -14.08
C LEU A 37 5.01 -5.27 -13.36
N TRP A 38 5.92 -6.15 -12.90
CA TRP A 38 7.23 -5.74 -12.39
C TRP A 38 8.08 -5.05 -13.45
N LYS A 39 8.09 -5.57 -14.69
CA LYS A 39 8.79 -4.92 -15.81
C LYS A 39 8.20 -3.56 -16.10
N ASN A 40 6.88 -3.46 -16.11
CA ASN A 40 6.19 -2.19 -16.33
C ASN A 40 6.49 -1.19 -15.20
N ALA A 41 6.41 -1.64 -13.94
CA ALA A 41 6.75 -0.83 -12.77
C ALA A 41 8.20 -0.33 -12.80
N ALA A 42 9.14 -1.20 -13.17
CA ALA A 42 10.56 -0.82 -13.32
C ALA A 42 10.79 0.19 -14.45
N ALA A 43 10.02 0.10 -15.53
CA ALA A 43 10.10 1.03 -16.66
C ALA A 43 9.63 2.45 -16.30
N GLU A 44 8.82 2.60 -15.25
CA GLU A 44 8.45 3.91 -14.70
C GLU A 44 9.65 4.61 -14.03
N ASN A 45 10.74 3.93 -13.74
CA ASN A 45 11.91 4.45 -13.01
C ASN A 45 11.56 5.09 -11.65
N PRO A 46 10.81 4.38 -10.79
CA PRO A 46 10.32 4.92 -9.52
C PRO A 46 11.44 5.08 -8.48
N ALA A 47 11.25 5.99 -7.53
CA ALA A 47 12.11 6.11 -6.36
C ALA A 47 12.11 4.82 -5.53
N PHE A 48 10.96 4.16 -5.44
CA PHE A 48 10.79 2.84 -4.80
C PHE A 48 9.52 2.15 -5.30
N VAL A 49 9.42 0.85 -5.02
CA VAL A 49 8.19 0.07 -5.18
C VAL A 49 7.67 -0.29 -3.79
N LEU A 50 6.36 -0.14 -3.58
CA LEU A 50 5.63 -0.55 -2.38
C LEU A 50 4.65 -1.65 -2.76
N THR A 51 4.58 -2.75 -2.00
CA THR A 51 3.54 -3.77 -2.20
C THR A 51 2.48 -3.69 -1.10
N VAL A 52 1.28 -4.20 -1.39
CA VAL A 52 0.20 -4.28 -0.39
C VAL A 52 0.01 -5.68 0.19
N GLY A 53 1.01 -6.55 0.04
CA GLY A 53 1.03 -7.90 0.62
C GLY A 53 0.78 -9.02 -0.39
N ASP A 54 0.73 -10.25 0.12
CA ASP A 54 0.53 -11.48 -0.63
C ASP A 54 1.56 -11.68 -1.77
N THR A 55 2.83 -11.62 -1.37
CA THR A 55 3.98 -11.73 -2.28
C THR A 55 4.25 -13.17 -2.69
N ILE A 56 4.03 -14.14 -1.79
CA ILE A 56 4.22 -15.57 -2.04
C ILE A 56 2.88 -16.31 -1.96
N GLN A 57 2.77 -17.53 -2.52
CA GLN A 57 1.57 -18.34 -2.38
C GLN A 57 1.36 -18.77 -0.92
N GLY A 58 2.42 -19.13 -0.23
CA GLY A 58 2.44 -19.35 1.20
C GLY A 58 1.51 -20.47 1.69
N LEU A 59 1.14 -20.35 2.98
CA LEU A 59 0.23 -21.28 3.69
C LEU A 59 0.77 -22.71 3.85
N ASP A 60 2.01 -22.98 3.42
CA ASP A 60 2.74 -24.22 3.68
C ASP A 60 4.19 -23.88 4.07
N ASP A 61 4.57 -24.19 5.31
CA ASP A 61 5.91 -23.95 5.82
C ASP A 61 7.00 -24.69 5.05
N LYS A 62 6.67 -25.78 4.34
CA LYS A 62 7.63 -26.57 3.57
C LYS A 62 8.06 -25.88 2.27
N THR A 63 7.18 -25.11 1.66
CA THR A 63 7.45 -24.45 0.37
C THR A 63 7.77 -22.95 0.53
N ALA A 64 7.43 -22.36 1.66
CA ALA A 64 7.53 -20.91 1.89
C ALA A 64 8.89 -20.31 1.53
N GLU A 65 10.00 -20.95 1.93
CA GLU A 65 11.33 -20.41 1.63
C GLU A 65 11.68 -20.49 0.14
N SER A 66 11.26 -21.54 -0.56
CA SER A 66 11.48 -21.64 -2.01
C SER A 66 10.67 -20.58 -2.77
N GLU A 67 9.45 -20.33 -2.35
CA GLU A 67 8.56 -19.31 -2.93
C GLU A 67 9.13 -17.89 -2.75
N TRP A 68 9.69 -17.59 -1.58
CA TRP A 68 10.42 -16.33 -1.36
C TRP A 68 11.63 -16.18 -2.28
N ARG A 69 12.39 -17.25 -2.51
CA ARG A 69 13.53 -17.23 -3.44
C ARG A 69 13.08 -17.00 -4.88
N GLU A 70 11.96 -17.58 -5.29
CA GLU A 70 11.36 -17.33 -6.61
C GLU A 70 10.90 -15.88 -6.74
N ALA A 71 10.16 -15.36 -5.75
CA ALA A 71 9.73 -13.97 -5.75
C ALA A 71 10.91 -12.99 -5.89
N GLN A 72 12.03 -13.25 -5.17
CA GLN A 72 13.22 -12.43 -5.27
C GLN A 72 13.89 -12.42 -6.65
N GLN A 73 13.66 -13.44 -7.48
CA GLN A 73 14.19 -13.45 -8.87
C GLN A 73 13.42 -12.49 -9.79
N ILE A 74 12.20 -12.13 -9.42
CA ILE A 74 11.36 -11.20 -10.17
C ILE A 74 11.72 -9.76 -9.84
N PHE A 75 12.13 -9.49 -8.59
CA PHE A 75 12.42 -8.14 -8.12
C PHE A 75 13.61 -7.51 -8.81
N VAL A 76 13.46 -6.29 -9.28
CA VAL A 76 14.56 -5.52 -9.88
C VAL A 76 15.46 -4.97 -8.77
N LYS A 77 16.66 -5.53 -8.63
CA LYS A 77 17.58 -5.28 -7.50
C LYS A 77 18.02 -3.82 -7.31
N GLN A 78 17.92 -3.01 -8.36
CA GLN A 78 18.30 -1.60 -8.33
C GLN A 78 17.21 -0.69 -7.78
N ILE A 79 15.99 -1.22 -7.60
CA ILE A 79 14.84 -0.47 -7.08
C ILE A 79 14.66 -0.81 -5.61
N THR A 80 14.56 0.19 -4.76
CA THR A 80 14.22 0.01 -3.36
C THR A 80 12.81 -0.59 -3.26
N LEU A 81 12.65 -1.65 -2.47
CA LEU A 81 11.38 -2.37 -2.32
C LEU A 81 10.94 -2.36 -0.87
N TYR A 82 9.72 -1.90 -0.63
CA TYR A 82 9.03 -1.96 0.65
C TYR A 82 7.88 -2.97 0.58
N LEU A 83 7.96 -4.03 1.37
CA LEU A 83 6.98 -5.11 1.39
C LEU A 83 6.01 -4.95 2.56
N THR A 84 4.71 -5.00 2.29
CA THR A 84 3.67 -5.17 3.30
C THR A 84 3.41 -6.67 3.52
N ALA A 85 3.21 -7.09 4.75
CA ALA A 85 2.91 -8.48 5.06
C ALA A 85 1.45 -8.81 4.76
N GLY A 86 1.19 -9.78 3.90
CA GLY A 86 -0.12 -10.34 3.63
C GLY A 86 -0.37 -11.66 4.35
N ASN A 87 -1.58 -12.20 4.25
CA ASN A 87 -1.94 -13.48 4.90
C ASN A 87 -1.29 -14.69 4.22
N HIS A 88 -0.88 -14.55 2.98
CA HIS A 88 -0.05 -15.52 2.29
C HIS A 88 1.43 -15.39 2.61
N ASP A 89 1.87 -14.26 3.15
CA ASP A 89 3.26 -14.03 3.57
C ASP A 89 3.52 -14.46 5.03
N ILE A 90 2.53 -14.24 5.93
CA ILE A 90 2.67 -14.54 7.37
C ILE A 90 1.42 -15.26 7.91
N TRP A 91 1.59 -16.55 8.26
CA TRP A 91 0.56 -17.39 8.89
C TRP A 91 1.11 -18.20 10.09
N SER A 92 2.44 -18.37 10.18
CA SER A 92 3.14 -19.13 11.21
C SER A 92 4.35 -18.36 11.74
N ASP A 93 5.00 -18.86 12.79
CA ASP A 93 6.25 -18.27 13.29
C ASP A 93 7.40 -18.45 12.30
N LEU A 94 7.39 -19.51 11.49
CA LEU A 94 8.38 -19.70 10.43
C LEU A 94 8.17 -18.71 9.31
N SER A 95 6.93 -18.55 8.82
CA SER A 95 6.61 -17.60 7.76
C SER A 95 6.95 -16.15 8.16
N GLU A 96 6.72 -15.77 9.44
CA GLU A 96 7.15 -14.45 9.92
C GLU A 96 8.67 -14.28 9.90
N LYS A 97 9.44 -15.30 10.31
CA LYS A 97 10.90 -15.27 10.23
C LYS A 97 11.38 -15.14 8.78
N LEU A 98 10.71 -15.82 7.85
CA LEU A 98 11.03 -15.73 6.42
C LEU A 98 10.66 -14.34 5.88
N PHE A 99 9.50 -13.79 6.23
CA PHE A 99 9.15 -12.42 5.86
C PHE A 99 10.21 -11.44 6.31
N ARG A 100 10.61 -11.46 7.58
CA ARG A 100 11.69 -10.61 8.12
C ARG A 100 13.01 -10.78 7.37
N LYS A 101 13.36 -12.02 7.02
CA LYS A 101 14.59 -12.34 6.26
C LYS A 101 14.57 -11.76 4.85
N TYR A 102 13.44 -11.89 4.15
CA TYR A 102 13.34 -11.54 2.73
C TYR A 102 12.90 -10.09 2.48
N SER A 103 12.10 -9.51 3.37
CA SER A 103 11.74 -8.09 3.33
C SER A 103 12.83 -7.16 3.90
N GLY A 104 13.61 -7.66 4.85
CA GLY A 104 14.54 -6.85 5.66
C GLY A 104 13.85 -6.02 6.74
N HIS A 105 12.54 -6.17 6.93
CA HIS A 105 11.73 -5.38 7.87
C HIS A 105 10.97 -6.27 8.84
N ALA A 106 10.49 -5.68 9.94
CA ALA A 106 9.46 -6.27 10.79
C ALA A 106 8.12 -6.31 10.03
N PRO A 107 7.10 -7.10 10.46
CA PRO A 107 5.78 -7.11 9.84
C PRO A 107 5.11 -5.73 9.85
N HIS A 108 5.31 -4.94 10.91
CA HIS A 108 5.03 -3.52 10.90
C HIS A 108 6.32 -2.69 10.97
N TYR A 109 6.36 -1.61 10.26
CA TYR A 109 7.46 -0.64 10.23
C TYR A 109 7.00 0.66 9.57
N SER A 110 7.81 1.69 9.66
CA SER A 110 7.59 2.93 8.94
C SER A 110 8.87 3.44 8.28
N PHE A 111 8.73 4.29 7.31
CA PHE A 111 9.84 4.96 6.64
C PHE A 111 9.40 6.32 6.10
N ASP A 112 10.38 7.21 5.96
CA ASP A 112 10.21 8.50 5.31
C ASP A 112 10.84 8.48 3.91
N HIS A 113 10.21 9.17 2.99
CA HIS A 113 10.81 9.54 1.71
C HIS A 113 10.46 10.98 1.41
N ASP A 114 11.46 11.85 1.45
CA ASP A 114 11.31 13.29 1.36
C ASP A 114 10.22 13.83 2.31
N GLN A 115 9.16 14.45 1.78
CA GLN A 115 8.05 15.01 2.56
C GLN A 115 6.96 14.00 2.94
N ALA A 116 7.08 12.75 2.57
CA ALA A 116 6.08 11.73 2.81
C ALA A 116 6.53 10.72 3.87
N HIS A 117 5.60 10.36 4.74
CA HIS A 117 5.73 9.31 5.74
C HIS A 117 4.82 8.13 5.40
N PHE A 118 5.35 6.93 5.49
CA PHE A 118 4.66 5.69 5.21
C PHE A 118 4.66 4.80 6.45
N THR A 119 3.49 4.52 6.99
CA THR A 119 3.28 3.59 8.10
C THR A 119 2.72 2.29 7.56
N ILE A 120 3.48 1.20 7.69
CA ILE A 120 3.10 -0.14 7.26
C ILE A 120 2.62 -0.92 8.47
N LEU A 121 1.37 -1.39 8.44
CA LEU A 121 0.73 -2.11 9.54
C LEU A 121 0.65 -3.61 9.25
N ASP A 122 0.72 -4.40 10.31
CA ASP A 122 0.53 -5.85 10.24
C ASP A 122 -0.90 -6.26 10.61
N ASN A 123 -1.65 -6.71 9.62
CA ASN A 123 -2.92 -7.42 9.81
C ASN A 123 -2.96 -8.74 9.00
N SER A 124 -1.78 -9.34 8.79
CA SER A 124 -1.64 -10.58 8.03
C SER A 124 -2.44 -11.75 8.62
N ARG A 125 -2.46 -11.88 9.95
CA ARG A 125 -3.10 -13.00 10.64
C ARG A 125 -4.56 -12.77 11.03
N THR A 126 -5.05 -11.52 10.97
CA THR A 126 -6.41 -11.16 11.43
C THR A 126 -6.99 -10.01 10.64
N ASP A 127 -8.31 -9.95 10.52
CA ASP A 127 -8.99 -8.83 9.87
C ASP A 127 -9.02 -7.56 10.73
N GLN A 128 -8.79 -7.68 12.03
CA GLN A 128 -8.80 -6.57 12.97
C GLN A 128 -7.41 -6.29 13.50
N PHE A 129 -7.08 -5.03 13.67
CA PHE A 129 -5.85 -4.63 14.34
C PHE A 129 -5.92 -4.87 15.83
N SER A 130 -4.85 -5.42 16.42
CA SER A 130 -4.70 -5.55 17.85
C SER A 130 -4.59 -4.17 18.53
N ALA A 131 -4.89 -4.11 19.82
CA ALA A 131 -4.66 -2.89 20.60
C ALA A 131 -3.19 -2.45 20.59
N ALA A 132 -2.25 -3.41 20.54
CA ALA A 132 -0.82 -3.12 20.44
C ALA A 132 -0.45 -2.49 19.09
N GLU A 133 -1.02 -3.00 17.99
CA GLU A 133 -0.79 -2.45 16.64
C GLU A 133 -1.36 -1.03 16.52
N LEU A 134 -2.56 -0.78 17.06
CA LEU A 134 -3.15 0.55 17.07
C LEU A 134 -2.36 1.54 17.95
N ALA A 135 -1.83 1.09 19.09
CA ALA A 135 -0.97 1.92 19.93
C ALA A 135 0.35 2.26 19.25
N TRP A 136 0.91 1.30 18.48
CA TRP A 136 2.09 1.54 17.67
C TRP A 136 1.82 2.53 16.54
N LEU A 137 0.69 2.37 15.80
CA LEU A 137 0.26 3.33 14.78
C LEU A 137 0.14 4.75 15.36
N GLU A 138 -0.51 4.89 16.52
CA GLU A 138 -0.64 6.20 17.15
C GLU A 138 0.71 6.81 17.54
N ALA A 139 1.63 6.00 18.08
CA ALA A 139 2.97 6.46 18.44
C ALA A 139 3.77 6.90 17.23
N ASP A 140 3.71 6.14 16.15
CA ASP A 140 4.40 6.41 14.89
C ASP A 140 3.88 7.70 14.25
N LEU A 141 2.56 7.83 14.05
CA LEU A 141 1.95 9.04 13.47
C LEU A 141 2.22 10.30 14.32
N ARG A 142 2.26 10.16 15.64
CA ARG A 142 2.62 11.25 16.55
C ARG A 142 4.07 11.68 16.38
N ALA A 143 4.98 10.74 16.23
CA ALA A 143 6.39 11.02 16.01
C ALA A 143 6.63 11.77 14.68
N HIS A 144 5.79 11.48 13.69
CA HIS A 144 5.87 12.04 12.34
C HIS A 144 4.77 13.09 12.05
N GLU A 145 4.24 13.74 13.09
CA GLU A 145 3.15 14.73 12.97
C GLU A 145 3.50 15.88 12.00
N LYS A 146 4.77 16.22 11.90
CA LYS A 146 5.26 17.32 11.05
C LYS A 146 5.43 16.94 9.59
N GLN A 147 5.38 15.67 9.25
CA GLN A 147 5.46 15.23 7.86
C GLN A 147 4.23 15.72 7.09
N LEU A 148 4.50 16.28 5.90
CA LEU A 148 3.47 16.93 5.09
C LEU A 148 2.44 15.92 4.57
N LEU A 149 2.92 14.78 4.10
CA LEU A 149 2.11 13.71 3.54
C LEU A 149 2.25 12.43 4.38
N LYS A 150 1.13 11.76 4.63
CA LYS A 150 1.11 10.53 5.44
C LYS A 150 0.24 9.47 4.77
N PHE A 151 0.81 8.29 4.64
CA PHE A 151 0.19 7.09 4.10
C PHE A 151 0.16 6.00 5.16
N VAL A 152 -0.98 5.36 5.33
CA VAL A 152 -1.10 4.15 6.15
C VAL A 152 -1.40 2.99 5.21
N VAL A 153 -0.59 1.95 5.28
CA VAL A 153 -0.69 0.79 4.38
C VAL A 153 -0.86 -0.47 5.21
N SER A 154 -1.78 -1.32 4.83
CA SER A 154 -1.99 -2.64 5.42
C SER A 154 -2.46 -3.61 4.33
N HIS A 155 -2.35 -4.92 4.57
CA HIS A 155 -2.80 -5.87 3.57
C HIS A 155 -4.33 -5.97 3.51
N ARG A 156 -4.98 -6.34 4.63
CA ARG A 156 -6.43 -6.52 4.65
C ARG A 156 -7.16 -5.18 4.78
N PRO A 157 -8.20 -4.91 3.95
CA PRO A 157 -8.94 -3.66 4.01
C PRO A 157 -9.96 -3.68 5.15
N SER A 158 -9.49 -3.74 6.40
CA SER A 158 -10.33 -3.76 7.63
C SER A 158 -11.23 -2.52 7.77
N TRP A 159 -10.97 -1.49 6.98
CA TRP A 159 -11.74 -0.26 6.92
C TRP A 159 -12.98 -0.34 6.02
N ILE A 160 -13.07 -1.32 5.11
CA ILE A 160 -13.96 -1.27 3.95
C ILE A 160 -15.44 -1.11 4.34
N LEU A 161 -15.95 -1.95 5.25
CA LEU A 161 -17.34 -1.87 5.69
C LEU A 161 -17.61 -0.58 6.46
N ASP A 162 -16.71 -0.20 7.37
CA ASP A 162 -16.88 1.01 8.18
C ASP A 162 -16.93 2.27 7.31
N VAL A 163 -16.03 2.39 6.33
CA VAL A 163 -15.98 3.53 5.42
C VAL A 163 -17.23 3.58 4.52
N LEU A 164 -17.65 2.44 3.97
CA LEU A 164 -18.87 2.37 3.15
C LEU A 164 -20.13 2.72 3.93
N LEU A 165 -20.21 2.28 5.19
CA LEU A 165 -21.31 2.61 6.11
C LEU A 165 -21.15 3.96 6.80
N LYS A 166 -20.07 4.70 6.49
CA LYS A 166 -19.73 6.00 7.09
C LYS A 166 -19.65 5.92 8.62
N ASN A 167 -19.06 4.84 9.14
CA ASN A 167 -18.87 4.62 10.57
C ASN A 167 -17.59 5.36 11.05
N PRO A 168 -17.70 6.45 11.80
CA PRO A 168 -16.54 7.22 12.27
C PRO A 168 -15.81 6.56 13.44
N HIS A 169 -16.30 5.41 13.94
CA HIS A 169 -15.73 4.73 15.10
C HIS A 169 -14.65 3.70 14.73
N ASN A 170 -14.33 3.53 13.44
CA ASN A 170 -13.19 2.70 13.03
C ASN A 170 -11.89 3.26 13.65
N PRO A 171 -11.10 2.46 14.40
CA PRO A 171 -9.94 2.98 15.12
C PRO A 171 -8.85 3.55 14.20
N VAL A 172 -8.62 2.93 13.04
CA VAL A 172 -7.65 3.45 12.06
C VAL A 172 -8.14 4.77 11.49
N HIS A 173 -9.44 4.89 11.19
CA HIS A 173 -10.02 6.15 10.72
C HIS A 173 -9.85 7.28 11.74
N GLN A 174 -10.10 6.99 13.02
CA GLN A 174 -9.92 7.99 14.09
C GLN A 174 -8.50 8.47 14.21
N LEU A 175 -7.53 7.55 14.15
CA LEU A 175 -6.11 7.90 14.18
C LEU A 175 -5.68 8.65 12.91
N ALA A 176 -6.11 8.18 11.74
CA ALA A 176 -5.83 8.83 10.47
C ALA A 176 -6.34 10.29 10.45
N LYS A 177 -7.57 10.51 10.91
CA LYS A 177 -8.15 11.85 11.04
C LYS A 177 -7.40 12.72 12.04
N LYS A 178 -7.06 12.16 13.21
CA LYS A 178 -6.36 12.87 14.29
C LYS A 178 -5.00 13.38 13.86
N TYR A 179 -4.25 12.60 13.08
CA TYR A 179 -2.87 12.91 12.68
C TYR A 179 -2.73 13.37 11.22
N GLY A 180 -3.84 13.60 10.52
CA GLY A 180 -3.84 14.15 9.17
C GLY A 180 -3.23 13.19 8.14
N VAL A 181 -3.58 11.90 8.19
CA VAL A 181 -3.29 10.93 7.14
C VAL A 181 -4.16 11.23 5.93
N GLN A 182 -3.56 11.26 4.73
CA GLN A 182 -4.29 11.51 3.49
C GLN A 182 -4.80 10.22 2.86
N TYR A 183 -4.03 9.13 2.93
CA TYR A 183 -4.35 7.86 2.25
C TYR A 183 -4.24 6.66 3.19
N VAL A 184 -5.25 5.80 3.14
CA VAL A 184 -5.24 4.45 3.73
C VAL A 184 -5.36 3.45 2.59
N ILE A 185 -4.33 2.62 2.40
CA ILE A 185 -4.16 1.76 1.23
C ILE A 185 -4.10 0.30 1.66
N SER A 186 -4.78 -0.58 0.92
CA SER A 186 -4.82 -2.02 1.21
C SER A 186 -4.85 -2.85 -0.08
N GLY A 187 -4.62 -4.17 0.05
CA GLY A 187 -4.74 -5.19 -0.97
C GLY A 187 -5.83 -6.21 -0.65
N HIS A 188 -5.48 -7.50 -0.70
CA HIS A 188 -6.24 -8.66 -0.25
C HIS A 188 -7.49 -9.02 -1.07
N VAL A 189 -8.31 -8.04 -1.41
CA VAL A 189 -9.55 -8.31 -2.17
C VAL A 189 -9.33 -8.39 -3.67
N HIS A 190 -8.16 -8.02 -4.19
CA HIS A 190 -7.78 -8.03 -5.62
C HIS A 190 -8.65 -7.12 -6.50
N GLN A 191 -9.34 -6.18 -5.91
CA GLN A 191 -10.29 -5.30 -6.56
C GLN A 191 -9.88 -3.84 -6.34
N MET A 192 -9.91 -3.04 -7.40
CA MET A 192 -9.76 -1.59 -7.25
C MET A 192 -11.01 -1.01 -6.63
N ILE A 193 -10.88 -0.46 -5.42
CA ILE A 193 -11.94 0.22 -4.71
C ILE A 193 -11.42 1.56 -4.22
N HIS A 194 -12.19 2.61 -4.44
CA HIS A 194 -11.90 3.94 -3.93
C HIS A 194 -13.09 4.49 -3.15
N SER A 195 -12.81 5.11 -2.02
CA SER A 195 -13.81 5.84 -1.23
C SER A 195 -13.15 7.01 -0.52
N ASN A 196 -13.82 8.16 -0.49
CA ASN A 196 -13.45 9.26 0.38
C ASN A 196 -14.38 9.30 1.60
N PHE A 197 -13.78 9.32 2.78
CA PHE A 197 -14.54 9.48 4.02
C PHE A 197 -13.86 10.52 4.92
N GLU A 198 -14.59 11.59 5.20
CA GLU A 198 -14.13 12.74 6.00
C GLU A 198 -12.77 13.31 5.56
N GLY A 199 -12.52 13.33 4.23
CA GLY A 199 -11.32 13.88 3.64
C GLY A 199 -10.11 12.93 3.61
N ILE A 200 -10.27 11.69 4.04
CA ILE A 200 -9.27 10.63 3.92
C ILE A 200 -9.63 9.74 2.74
N GLU A 201 -8.67 9.46 1.88
CA GLU A 201 -8.81 8.58 0.72
C GLU A 201 -8.49 7.12 1.13
N TYR A 202 -9.43 6.24 0.84
CA TYR A 202 -9.32 4.81 1.11
C TYR A 202 -9.23 4.06 -0.21
N LEU A 203 -8.16 3.27 -0.37
CA LEU A 203 -7.89 2.55 -1.59
C LEU A 203 -7.68 1.06 -1.29
N SER A 204 -8.38 0.20 -2.01
CA SER A 204 -7.97 -1.18 -2.20
C SER A 204 -7.34 -1.29 -3.58
N MET A 205 -6.15 -1.86 -3.66
CA MET A 205 -5.39 -1.93 -4.91
C MET A 205 -5.86 -3.09 -5.78
N PRO A 206 -5.82 -2.93 -7.13
CA PRO A 206 -6.10 -4.03 -8.04
C PRO A 206 -5.03 -5.11 -7.93
N SER A 207 -5.35 -6.33 -8.37
CA SER A 207 -4.41 -7.42 -8.37
C SER A 207 -3.19 -7.15 -9.26
N ALA A 208 -2.01 -7.60 -8.82
CA ALA A 208 -0.82 -7.63 -9.65
C ALA A 208 -0.47 -9.05 -10.15
N GLY A 209 -1.34 -10.04 -9.91
CA GLY A 209 -1.11 -11.43 -10.37
C GLY A 209 -2.03 -12.44 -9.72
N GLY A 210 -2.57 -12.14 -8.55
CA GLY A 210 -3.54 -12.99 -7.87
C GLY A 210 -4.87 -13.07 -8.61
N HIS A 211 -5.57 -14.18 -8.44
CA HIS A 211 -6.83 -14.46 -9.13
C HIS A 211 -7.86 -13.31 -8.98
N LEU A 212 -8.49 -12.94 -10.06
CA LEU A 212 -9.62 -12.03 -10.05
C LEU A 212 -10.84 -12.77 -9.51
N ARG A 213 -11.45 -12.22 -8.45
CA ARG A 213 -12.49 -12.89 -7.65
C ARG A 213 -13.89 -12.35 -7.97
N ALA A 214 -14.88 -12.82 -7.24
CA ALA A 214 -16.26 -12.38 -7.27
C ALA A 214 -16.82 -12.26 -8.70
N SER A 215 -17.23 -11.06 -9.14
CA SER A 215 -17.82 -10.89 -10.47
C SER A 215 -16.82 -11.04 -11.61
N MET A 216 -15.53 -10.85 -11.36
CA MET A 216 -14.45 -10.76 -12.37
C MET A 216 -14.73 -9.71 -13.46
N LYS A 217 -15.69 -8.81 -13.26
CA LYS A 217 -16.04 -7.79 -14.23
C LYS A 217 -15.11 -6.59 -14.09
N TYR A 218 -14.69 -6.08 -15.22
CA TYR A 218 -13.87 -4.88 -15.29
C TYR A 218 -14.53 -3.68 -14.60
N GLU A 219 -15.81 -3.48 -14.84
CA GLU A 219 -16.61 -2.35 -14.32
C GLU A 219 -16.69 -2.35 -12.80
N ASP A 220 -16.51 -3.52 -12.17
CA ASP A 220 -16.48 -3.69 -10.72
C ASP A 220 -15.07 -3.52 -10.14
N GLY A 221 -14.06 -3.17 -10.94
CA GLY A 221 -12.67 -2.97 -10.50
C GLY A 221 -11.79 -4.22 -10.53
N TRP A 222 -12.18 -5.28 -11.24
CA TRP A 222 -11.43 -6.53 -11.36
C TRP A 222 -10.54 -6.53 -12.60
N PHE A 223 -9.27 -6.21 -12.42
CA PHE A 223 -8.25 -6.18 -13.48
C PHE A 223 -6.84 -6.24 -12.88
N PHE A 224 -5.85 -6.43 -13.76
CA PHE A 224 -4.44 -6.43 -13.38
C PHE A 224 -3.80 -5.08 -13.67
N ALA A 225 -3.12 -4.50 -12.69
CA ALA A 225 -2.46 -3.20 -12.85
C ALA A 225 -1.29 -3.01 -11.89
N HIS A 226 -0.44 -2.03 -12.22
CA HIS A 226 0.40 -1.34 -11.26
C HIS A 226 -0.08 0.11 -11.14
N THR A 227 0.22 0.75 -10.01
CA THR A 227 -0.22 2.12 -9.77
C THR A 227 0.99 3.02 -9.58
N VAL A 228 1.11 4.05 -10.40
CA VAL A 228 2.11 5.11 -10.22
C VAL A 228 1.51 6.20 -9.34
N VAL A 229 2.24 6.61 -8.31
CA VAL A 229 1.85 7.70 -7.41
C VAL A 229 2.89 8.80 -7.54
N GLU A 230 2.47 9.93 -8.10
CA GLU A 230 3.30 11.12 -8.29
C GLU A 230 3.07 12.09 -7.12
N ILE A 231 4.16 12.56 -6.53
CA ILE A 231 4.18 13.55 -5.46
C ILE A 231 4.81 14.82 -6.02
N THR A 232 4.05 15.92 -6.05
CA THR A 232 4.53 17.24 -6.48
C THR A 232 4.17 18.27 -5.41
N GLY A 233 5.15 18.62 -4.58
CA GLY A 233 4.89 19.40 -3.38
C GLY A 233 3.84 18.72 -2.47
N PRO A 234 2.70 19.38 -2.15
CA PRO A 234 1.63 18.78 -1.35
C PRO A 234 0.63 17.95 -2.16
N GLN A 235 0.77 17.90 -3.47
CA GLN A 235 -0.17 17.23 -4.38
C GLN A 235 0.21 15.77 -4.59
N ILE A 236 -0.79 14.90 -4.64
CA ILE A 236 -0.65 13.46 -4.84
C ILE A 236 -1.54 13.07 -6.01
N HIS A 237 -0.96 12.45 -7.04
CA HIS A 237 -1.67 11.98 -8.23
C HIS A 237 -1.45 10.49 -8.42
N PHE A 238 -2.54 9.75 -8.51
CA PHE A 238 -2.54 8.31 -8.77
C PHE A 238 -2.88 8.05 -10.24
N GLN A 239 -2.06 7.22 -10.88
CA GLN A 239 -2.30 6.67 -12.20
C GLN A 239 -2.33 5.15 -12.10
N ILE A 240 -3.49 4.54 -12.32
CA ILE A 240 -3.67 3.10 -12.32
C ILE A 240 -3.42 2.63 -13.75
N LYS A 241 -2.27 2.00 -13.98
CA LYS A 241 -1.82 1.54 -15.30
C LYS A 241 -2.11 0.06 -15.45
N GLU A 242 -3.17 -0.21 -16.19
CA GLU A 242 -3.67 -1.57 -16.42
C GLU A 242 -2.76 -2.34 -17.38
N LEU A 243 -2.73 -3.65 -17.21
CA LEU A 243 -1.94 -4.54 -18.06
C LEU A 243 -2.33 -4.46 -19.56
N ASN A 244 -3.56 -4.10 -19.87
CA ASN A 244 -4.08 -3.91 -21.23
C ASN A 244 -3.69 -2.56 -21.85
N GLY A 245 -2.97 -1.69 -21.13
CA GLY A 245 -2.50 -0.38 -21.58
C GLY A 245 -3.44 0.79 -21.26
N ARG A 246 -4.59 0.56 -20.62
CA ARG A 246 -5.42 1.68 -20.11
C ARG A 246 -4.76 2.32 -18.90
N THR A 247 -5.04 3.61 -18.73
CA THR A 247 -4.71 4.37 -17.52
C THR A 247 -5.99 5.00 -16.98
N THR A 248 -6.25 4.77 -15.71
CA THR A 248 -7.37 5.33 -14.95
C THR A 248 -6.86 5.99 -13.66
N THR A 249 -7.76 6.60 -12.92
CA THR A 249 -7.50 7.21 -11.61
C THR A 249 -8.41 6.58 -10.55
N PRO A 250 -8.12 6.73 -9.24
CA PRO A 250 -9.02 6.24 -8.20
C PRO A 250 -10.47 6.74 -8.35
N ALA A 251 -10.66 7.97 -8.83
CA ALA A 251 -11.98 8.56 -9.01
C ALA A 251 -12.87 7.80 -10.03
N ASP A 252 -12.27 7.02 -10.92
CA ASP A 252 -12.98 6.18 -11.87
C ASP A 252 -13.59 4.92 -11.22
N TRP A 253 -13.21 4.60 -9.96
CA TRP A 253 -13.52 3.37 -9.24
C TRP A 253 -14.24 3.61 -7.91
N GLY A 254 -15.30 4.39 -7.92
CA GLY A 254 -16.10 4.66 -6.74
C GLY A 254 -16.75 3.41 -6.13
N PRO A 255 -17.33 3.52 -4.91
CA PRO A 255 -17.92 2.39 -4.17
C PRO A 255 -19.13 1.77 -4.86
N SER A 256 -19.57 2.29 -5.99
CA SER A 256 -20.73 1.81 -6.76
C SER A 256 -20.62 0.34 -7.18
N GLY A 257 -19.42 -0.22 -7.38
CA GLY A 257 -19.23 -1.63 -7.70
C GLY A 257 -19.56 -2.59 -6.56
N LEU A 258 -19.57 -2.14 -5.31
CA LEU A 258 -19.93 -2.94 -4.13
C LEU A 258 -21.42 -2.89 -3.76
N LEU A 259 -22.16 -1.92 -4.29
CA LEU A 259 -23.57 -1.69 -3.94
C LEU A 259 -24.56 -2.22 -4.98
N HIS A 260 -24.07 -2.84 -6.05
CA HIS A 260 -24.89 -3.38 -7.15
C HIS A 260 -25.07 -4.91 -7.10
N HIS A 261 -24.89 -5.53 -5.91
CA HIS A 261 -25.16 -6.96 -5.68
C HIS A 261 -26.28 -7.17 -4.69
#